data_d9751e0fdd38d163de1a428dbb582da4
#
_entry.id   d9751e0fdd38d163de1a428dbb582da4
#
_cell.length_a   1.000
_cell.length_b   1.000
_cell.length_c   1.000
_cell.angle_alpha   90.00
_cell.angle_beta   90.00
_cell.angle_gamma   90.00
#
_symmetry.space_group_name_H-M   'P 1'
#
loop_
_entity.id
_entity.type
_entity.pdbx_description
1 polymer ?
#
loop_
_entity_poly.entity_id
_entity_poly.type
_entity_poly.pdbx_seq_one_letter_code
_entity_poly.pdbx_strand_id
1 'polypeptide(L)'
;MIQQNKTPIYSIDDESHIGFIVDDETSWQATTIFGYLISRTLSEKEAESILQDKGLTYLKGVWQYYDRDDQDWFPCVIKQAFEQRVIINRTNTLGYQDPEDYKQVVIENPTENDLIKAS
;
A
#
# COMPACT_ATOMS: atom_id res chain seq x y z
N MET A 1 16.32 -18.16 11.48
CA MET A 1 15.47 -17.20 10.78
C MET A 1 15.30 -15.97 11.64
N ILE A 2 15.70 -14.83 11.13
CA ILE A 2 15.58 -13.57 11.87
C ILE A 2 14.19 -13.02 11.63
N GLN A 3 13.40 -12.89 12.67
CA GLN A 3 12.10 -12.21 12.56
C GLN A 3 12.33 -10.72 12.70
N GLN A 4 11.88 -9.97 11.71
CA GLN A 4 11.86 -8.53 11.82
C GLN A 4 10.76 -8.11 12.79
N ASN A 5 11.09 -7.18 13.67
CA ASN A 5 10.11 -6.59 14.58
C ASN A 5 9.21 -5.66 13.79
N LYS A 6 7.94 -6.02 13.69
CA LYS A 6 6.93 -5.29 12.92
C LYS A 6 5.90 -4.74 13.90
N THR A 7 5.79 -3.42 13.95
CA THR A 7 4.87 -2.74 14.87
C THR A 7 3.76 -2.06 14.09
N PRO A 8 2.49 -2.40 14.33
CA PRO A 8 1.38 -1.71 13.68
C PRO A 8 1.25 -0.29 14.20
N ILE A 9 0.96 0.65 13.29
CA ILE A 9 0.79 2.05 13.63
C ILE A 9 -0.63 2.48 13.26
N TYR A 10 -1.25 3.24 14.17
CA TYR A 10 -2.61 3.72 14.03
C TYR A 10 -2.62 5.24 13.99
N SER A 11 -3.56 5.80 13.21
CA SER A 11 -3.74 7.25 13.14
C SER A 11 -4.09 7.84 14.49
N ILE A 12 -3.45 8.94 14.86
CA ILE A 12 -3.78 9.66 16.09
C ILE A 12 -5.15 10.37 16.00
N ASP A 13 -5.67 10.57 14.79
CA ASP A 13 -6.92 11.28 14.58
C ASP A 13 -8.14 10.38 14.72
N ASP A 14 -8.12 9.18 14.13
CA ASP A 14 -9.30 8.30 14.07
C ASP A 14 -9.01 6.85 14.42
N GLU A 15 -7.81 6.55 14.90
CA GLU A 15 -7.37 5.21 15.31
C GLU A 15 -7.38 4.17 14.18
N SER A 16 -7.48 4.59 12.91
CA SER A 16 -7.37 3.65 11.79
C SER A 16 -5.94 3.15 11.61
N HIS A 17 -5.81 1.89 11.17
CA HIS A 17 -4.50 1.31 10.88
C HIS A 17 -3.91 1.96 9.62
N ILE A 18 -2.72 2.52 9.72
CA ILE A 18 -2.11 3.31 8.64
C ILE A 18 -0.81 2.72 8.11
N GLY A 19 -0.27 1.70 8.74
CA GLY A 19 0.94 1.06 8.27
C GLY A 19 1.67 0.34 9.38
N PHE A 20 2.94 -0.01 9.09
CA PHE A 20 3.82 -0.67 10.04
C PHE A 20 5.17 0.02 10.09
N ILE A 21 5.81 -0.08 11.25
CA ILE A 21 7.22 0.25 11.40
C ILE A 21 7.98 -1.06 11.56
N VAL A 22 9.02 -1.24 10.75
CA VAL A 22 9.85 -2.45 10.76
C VAL A 22 11.26 -2.07 11.20
N ASP A 23 11.76 -2.74 12.24
CA ASP A 23 13.13 -2.60 12.69
C ASP A 23 14.04 -3.47 11.82
N ASP A 24 14.94 -2.84 11.09
CA ASP A 24 15.86 -3.49 10.15
C ASP A 24 17.29 -3.52 10.68
N GLU A 25 17.47 -3.43 12.01
CA GLU A 25 18.75 -3.41 12.72
C GLU A 25 19.63 -2.17 12.42
N THR A 26 19.72 -1.76 11.16
CA THR A 26 20.51 -0.59 10.75
C THR A 26 19.65 0.64 10.48
N SER A 27 18.34 0.45 10.31
CA SER A 27 17.41 1.53 10.00
C SER A 27 16.00 1.15 10.43
N TRP A 28 15.09 2.10 10.32
CA TRP A 28 13.66 1.87 10.57
C TRP A 28 12.92 2.06 9.25
N GLN A 29 12.01 1.15 8.96
CA GLN A 29 11.22 1.20 7.73
C GLN A 29 9.78 1.58 8.05
N ALA A 30 9.26 2.60 7.36
CA ALA A 30 7.85 2.92 7.37
C ALA A 30 7.22 2.24 6.15
N THR A 31 6.20 1.39 6.38
CA THR A 31 5.57 0.63 5.32
C THR A 31 4.06 0.88 5.27
N THR A 32 3.45 0.56 4.13
CA THR A 32 2.00 0.55 4.02
C THR A 32 1.40 -0.57 4.86
N ILE A 33 0.06 -0.59 4.96
CA ILE A 33 -0.66 -1.65 5.69
C ILE A 33 -0.30 -3.03 5.14
N PHE A 34 -0.09 -3.16 3.83
CA PHE A 34 0.25 -4.43 3.20
C PHE A 34 1.75 -4.59 2.93
N GLY A 35 2.59 -3.79 3.59
CA GLY A 35 4.02 -4.06 3.67
C GLY A 35 4.92 -3.40 2.64
N TYR A 36 4.40 -2.54 1.77
CA TYR A 36 5.24 -1.82 0.80
C TYR A 36 6.03 -0.72 1.51
N LEU A 37 7.31 -0.61 1.19
CA LEU A 37 8.18 0.40 1.77
C LEU A 37 7.76 1.80 1.32
N ILE A 38 7.52 2.68 2.29
CA ILE A 38 7.28 4.10 2.03
C ILE A 38 8.59 4.87 2.18
N SER A 39 9.31 4.63 3.27
CA SER A 39 10.58 5.33 3.55
C SER A 39 11.42 4.56 4.55
N ARG A 40 12.73 4.81 4.51
CA ARG A 40 13.67 4.34 5.53
C ARG A 40 14.12 5.55 6.35
N THR A 41 14.22 5.36 7.65
CA THR A 41 14.62 6.44 8.57
C THR A 41 15.71 5.95 9.53
N LEU A 42 16.33 6.89 10.23
CA LEU A 42 17.33 6.58 11.24
C LEU A 42 16.73 6.41 12.63
N SER A 43 15.45 6.73 12.81
CA SER A 43 14.79 6.58 14.11
C SER A 43 13.34 6.10 13.94
N GLU A 44 12.86 5.39 14.97
CA GLU A 44 11.48 4.95 15.04
C GLU A 44 10.50 6.13 14.98
N LYS A 45 10.85 7.21 15.69
CA LYS A 45 10.02 8.40 15.76
C LYS A 45 9.82 9.06 14.40
N GLU A 46 10.87 9.11 13.57
CA GLU A 46 10.77 9.62 12.21
C GLU A 46 9.86 8.73 11.35
N ALA A 47 10.00 7.40 11.48
CA ALA A 47 9.16 6.47 10.76
C ALA A 47 7.69 6.63 11.14
N GLU A 48 7.39 6.78 12.42
CA GLU A 48 6.03 7.02 12.89
C GLU A 48 5.47 8.34 12.35
N SER A 49 6.28 9.39 12.36
CA SER A 49 5.89 10.70 11.83
C SER A 49 5.54 10.61 10.33
N ILE A 50 6.33 9.87 9.57
CA ILE A 50 6.07 9.64 8.15
C ILE A 50 4.74 8.92 7.95
N LEU A 51 4.45 7.91 8.76
CA LEU A 51 3.18 7.19 8.64
C LEU A 51 1.99 8.06 9.03
N GLN A 52 2.10 8.89 10.07
CA GLN A 52 1.02 9.80 10.44
C GLN A 52 0.73 10.79 9.30
N ASP A 53 1.75 11.23 8.60
CA ASP A 53 1.61 12.19 7.50
C ASP A 53 1.23 11.52 6.17
N LYS A 54 1.83 10.39 5.84
CA LYS A 54 1.75 9.79 4.49
C LYS A 54 1.19 8.37 4.44
N GLY A 55 0.96 7.71 5.57
CA GLY A 55 0.57 6.30 5.58
C GLY A 55 -0.62 5.99 4.69
N LEU A 56 -1.73 6.69 4.85
CA LEU A 56 -2.92 6.50 4.01
C LEU A 56 -2.84 7.31 2.71
N THR A 57 -2.22 8.48 2.73
CA THR A 57 -2.05 9.30 1.55
C THR A 57 -1.21 8.60 0.48
N TYR A 58 -0.24 7.80 0.89
CA TYR A 58 0.58 7.01 -0.03
C TYR A 58 -0.26 6.04 -0.87
N LEU A 59 -1.40 5.60 -0.35
CA LEU A 59 -2.30 4.67 -1.04
C LEU A 59 -3.22 5.37 -2.04
N LYS A 60 -3.34 6.69 -1.96
CA LYS A 60 -4.21 7.47 -2.86
C LYS A 60 -3.59 7.61 -4.24
N GLY A 61 -4.45 7.90 -5.22
CA GLY A 61 -4.01 8.08 -6.59
C GLY A 61 -4.00 6.79 -7.37
N VAL A 62 -3.36 6.83 -8.53
CA VAL A 62 -3.39 5.71 -9.46
C VAL A 62 -2.29 4.72 -9.16
N TRP A 63 -2.67 3.46 -9.10
CA TRP A 63 -1.78 2.31 -9.03
C TRP A 63 -1.93 1.51 -10.30
N GLN A 64 -1.06 0.53 -10.51
CA GLN A 64 -1.17 -0.41 -11.62
C GLN A 64 -1.19 -1.82 -11.07
N TYR A 65 -2.10 -2.65 -11.57
CA TYR A 65 -2.16 -4.05 -11.20
C TYR A 65 -2.03 -4.94 -12.44
N TYR A 66 -1.45 -6.12 -12.24
CA TYR A 66 -1.34 -7.12 -13.30
C TYR A 66 -2.59 -7.98 -13.31
N ASP A 67 -3.35 -7.92 -14.40
CA ASP A 67 -4.55 -8.73 -14.57
C ASP A 67 -4.16 -10.04 -15.26
N ARG A 68 -4.33 -11.15 -14.54
CA ARG A 68 -3.92 -12.46 -15.04
C ARG A 68 -4.82 -12.98 -16.15
N ASP A 69 -6.08 -12.54 -16.19
CA ASP A 69 -7.01 -12.93 -17.24
C ASP A 69 -6.61 -12.28 -18.56
N ASP A 70 -6.30 -10.99 -18.54
CA ASP A 70 -5.90 -10.23 -19.72
C ASP A 70 -4.39 -10.24 -19.96
N GLN A 71 -3.61 -10.74 -19.02
CA GLN A 71 -2.14 -10.85 -19.08
C GLN A 71 -1.48 -9.51 -19.40
N ASP A 72 -1.92 -8.46 -18.73
CA ASP A 72 -1.41 -7.12 -18.92
C ASP A 72 -1.63 -6.27 -17.66
N TRP A 73 -0.96 -5.13 -17.61
CA TRP A 73 -1.07 -4.17 -16.52
C TRP A 73 -2.16 -3.15 -16.83
N PHE A 74 -2.96 -2.85 -15.82
CA PHE A 74 -4.05 -1.88 -15.94
C PHE A 74 -4.00 -0.87 -14.79
N PRO A 75 -4.37 0.39 -15.05
CA PRO A 75 -4.49 1.37 -13.98
C PRO A 75 -5.64 1.02 -13.06
N CYS A 76 -5.46 1.34 -11.77
CA CYS A 76 -6.47 1.09 -10.75
C CYS A 76 -6.33 2.07 -9.59
N VAL A 77 -7.33 2.06 -8.71
CA VAL A 77 -7.25 2.76 -7.42
C VAL A 77 -7.48 1.74 -6.32
N ILE A 78 -6.86 1.97 -5.17
CA ILE A 78 -7.06 1.12 -4.00
C ILE A 78 -8.34 1.54 -3.31
N LYS A 79 -9.29 0.60 -3.22
CA LYS A 79 -10.56 0.82 -2.53
C LYS A 79 -10.44 0.54 -1.04
N GLN A 80 -9.79 -0.58 -0.68
CA GLN A 80 -9.55 -0.98 0.70
C GLN A 80 -8.22 -1.70 0.79
N ALA A 81 -7.49 -1.46 1.87
CA ALA A 81 -6.20 -2.10 2.11
C ALA A 81 -6.24 -2.81 3.46
N PHE A 82 -5.77 -4.05 3.47
CA PHE A 82 -5.63 -4.89 4.65
C PHE A 82 -4.20 -5.39 4.73
N GLU A 83 -3.83 -6.00 5.84
CA GLU A 83 -2.47 -6.48 6.03
C GLU A 83 -2.05 -7.50 4.97
N GLN A 84 -2.95 -8.40 4.58
CA GLN A 84 -2.63 -9.51 3.69
C GLN A 84 -3.38 -9.45 2.36
N ARG A 85 -4.11 -8.37 2.09
CA ARG A 85 -4.84 -8.25 0.82
C ARG A 85 -5.20 -6.80 0.53
N VAL A 86 -5.44 -6.53 -0.74
CA VAL A 86 -5.87 -5.21 -1.21
C VAL A 86 -7.06 -5.40 -2.15
N ILE A 87 -8.07 -4.54 -2.01
CA ILE A 87 -9.19 -4.49 -2.94
C ILE A 87 -9.00 -3.27 -3.83
N ILE A 88 -8.94 -3.50 -5.13
CA ILE A 88 -8.73 -2.43 -6.12
C ILE A 88 -9.88 -2.36 -7.10
N ASN A 89 -10.07 -1.18 -7.67
CA ASN A 89 -11.01 -0.98 -8.77
C ASN A 89 -10.23 -0.53 -10.01
N ARG A 90 -10.47 -1.19 -11.15
CA ARG A 90 -9.87 -0.79 -12.42
C ARG A 90 -10.36 0.61 -12.80
N THR A 91 -9.45 1.43 -13.32
CA THR A 91 -9.74 2.80 -13.76
C THR A 91 -9.12 3.05 -15.12
N ASN A 92 -9.34 4.26 -15.67
CA ASN A 92 -8.54 4.74 -16.77
C ASN A 92 -7.21 5.31 -16.23
N THR A 93 -6.35 5.80 -17.11
CA THR A 93 -5.02 6.32 -16.72
C THR A 93 -5.10 7.56 -15.84
N LEU A 94 -6.23 8.23 -15.78
CA LEU A 94 -6.46 9.40 -14.93
C LEU A 94 -7.05 9.03 -13.57
N GLY A 95 -7.34 7.73 -13.34
CA GLY A 95 -7.89 7.27 -12.07
C GLY A 95 -9.42 7.29 -11.99
N TYR A 96 -10.10 7.51 -13.10
CA TYR A 96 -11.56 7.50 -13.14
C TYR A 96 -12.07 6.10 -13.50
N GLN A 97 -13.12 5.67 -12.79
CA GLN A 97 -13.78 4.40 -13.09
C GLN A 97 -14.67 4.54 -14.30
N ASP A 98 -14.53 3.62 -15.25
CA ASP A 98 -15.39 3.55 -16.43
C ASP A 98 -16.54 2.59 -16.12
N PRO A 99 -17.81 3.06 -16.16
CA PRO A 99 -18.95 2.17 -15.89
C PRO A 99 -19.02 0.95 -16.80
N GLU A 100 -18.50 1.04 -18.02
CA GLU A 100 -18.50 -0.06 -18.97
C GLU A 100 -17.33 -1.03 -18.77
N ASP A 101 -16.26 -0.58 -18.14
CA ASP A 101 -15.05 -1.37 -17.89
C ASP A 101 -14.74 -1.49 -16.39
N TYR A 102 -15.78 -1.40 -15.57
CA TYR A 102 -15.63 -1.51 -14.14
C TYR A 102 -15.23 -2.94 -13.73
N LYS A 103 -14.14 -3.05 -12.99
CA LYS A 103 -13.71 -4.34 -12.46
C LYS A 103 -13.12 -4.14 -11.09
N GLN A 104 -13.69 -4.84 -10.10
CA GLN A 104 -13.15 -4.88 -8.77
C GLN A 104 -12.36 -6.18 -8.59
N VAL A 105 -11.14 -6.08 -8.10
CA VAL A 105 -10.25 -7.23 -7.93
C VAL A 105 -9.71 -7.26 -6.51
N VAL A 106 -9.69 -8.45 -5.93
CA VAL A 106 -9.02 -8.69 -4.63
C VAL A 106 -7.66 -9.31 -4.92
N ILE A 107 -6.61 -8.67 -4.43
CA ILE A 107 -5.24 -9.17 -4.58
C ILE A 107 -4.77 -9.66 -3.22
N GLU A 108 -4.54 -10.97 -3.11
CA GLU A 108 -4.04 -11.59 -1.90
C GLU A 108 -2.52 -11.44 -1.83
N ASN A 109 -2.00 -11.05 -0.65
CA ASN A 109 -0.58 -10.89 -0.40
C ASN A 109 0.13 -10.14 -1.54
N PRO A 110 -0.27 -8.89 -1.83
CA PRO A 110 0.24 -8.18 -3.01
C PRO A 110 1.76 -8.02 -2.99
N THR A 111 2.37 -8.21 -4.16
CA THR A 111 3.80 -7.97 -4.38
C THR A 111 3.95 -7.03 -5.57
N GLU A 112 5.17 -6.58 -5.82
CA GLU A 112 5.45 -5.73 -6.96
C GLU A 112 5.22 -6.42 -8.31
N ASN A 113 5.03 -7.75 -8.31
CA ASN A 113 4.62 -8.50 -9.49
C ASN A 113 3.11 -8.41 -9.76
N ASP A 114 2.34 -7.97 -8.78
CA ASP A 114 0.89 -7.91 -8.85
C ASP A 114 0.35 -6.48 -8.83
N LEU A 115 1.01 -5.60 -8.07
CA LEU A 115 0.52 -4.24 -7.80
C LEU A 115 1.70 -3.31 -7.58
N ILE A 116 1.74 -2.19 -8.31
CA ILE A 116 2.78 -1.17 -8.16
C ILE A 116 2.13 0.21 -8.18
N LYS A 117 2.79 1.15 -7.50
CA LYS A 117 2.31 2.53 -7.51
C LYS A 117 2.68 3.19 -8.84
N ALA A 118 1.69 3.82 -9.47
CA ALA A 118 1.94 4.62 -10.65
C ALA A 118 2.63 5.93 -10.22
N SER A 119 3.75 6.21 -10.79
CA SER A 119 4.51 7.41 -10.44
C SER A 119 4.06 8.62 -11.24
#